data_e399534817e1b8a6624c8a81a8342dd8
#
_entry.id   e399534817e1b8a6624c8a81a8342dd8
#
_cell.length_a   1.000
_cell.length_b   1.000
_cell.length_c   1.000
_cell.angle_alpha   90.00
_cell.angle_beta   90.00
_cell.angle_gamma   90.00
#
_symmetry.space_group_name_H-M   'P 1'
#
loop_
_entity.id
_entity.type
_entity.pdbx_description
1 polymer ?
#
loop_
_entity_poly.entity_id
_entity_poly.type
_entity_poly.pdbx_seq_one_letter_code
_entity_poly.pdbx_strand_id
1 'polypeptide(L)'
;MSLATAECPACRRQIRVQDGRFNDHSTIPKHQSMCWMSQQHIPVEGLRPVHFVTRARVVADLAYQVQDADPAVVSKYLDALPADEVKRLMVIALAAINTDQTVEDMFGWVCDLPASQVPA
;
A
#
# COMPACT_ATOMS: atom_id res chain seq x y z
N MET A 1 -15.66 -11.24 -22.52
CA MET A 1 -15.62 -10.70 -21.15
C MET A 1 -14.77 -9.44 -21.12
N SER A 2 -15.29 -8.39 -20.51
CA SER A 2 -14.48 -7.19 -20.32
C SER A 2 -13.45 -7.46 -19.22
N LEU A 3 -12.22 -7.01 -19.43
CA LEU A 3 -11.18 -7.12 -18.42
C LEU A 3 -11.36 -6.00 -17.40
N ALA A 4 -11.17 -6.33 -16.13
CA ALA A 4 -11.25 -5.34 -15.07
C ALA A 4 -10.14 -4.30 -15.24
N THR A 5 -10.50 -3.03 -15.13
CA THR A 5 -9.55 -1.92 -15.14
C THR A 5 -9.86 -0.98 -14.00
N ALA A 6 -8.87 -0.21 -13.58
CA ALA A 6 -9.03 0.83 -12.59
C ALA A 6 -8.10 1.99 -12.93
N GLU A 7 -8.46 3.20 -12.51
CA GLU A 7 -7.61 4.35 -12.69
C GLU A 7 -6.41 4.26 -11.75
N CYS A 8 -5.20 4.37 -12.31
CA CYS A 8 -3.99 4.43 -11.51
C CYS A 8 -3.88 5.82 -10.85
N PRO A 9 -3.78 5.89 -9.51
CA PRO A 9 -3.69 7.19 -8.85
C PRO A 9 -2.42 7.96 -9.19
N ALA A 10 -1.39 7.28 -9.65
CA ALA A 10 -0.10 7.92 -9.97
C ALA A 10 -0.09 8.50 -11.38
N CYS A 11 -0.47 7.71 -12.38
CA CYS A 11 -0.39 8.16 -13.78
C CYS A 11 -1.74 8.51 -14.39
N ARG A 12 -2.85 8.27 -13.68
CA ARG A 12 -4.22 8.63 -14.06
C ARG A 12 -4.75 7.90 -15.29
N ARG A 13 -4.11 6.84 -15.72
CA ARG A 13 -4.59 6.03 -16.83
C ARG A 13 -5.39 4.85 -16.33
N GLN A 14 -6.26 4.31 -17.19
CA GLN A 14 -6.98 3.07 -16.92
C GLN A 14 -6.04 1.90 -17.14
N ILE A 15 -5.75 1.15 -16.09
CA ILE A 15 -4.80 0.05 -16.11
C ILE A 15 -5.52 -1.24 -15.77
N ARG A 16 -5.16 -2.32 -16.44
CA ARG A 16 -5.68 -3.65 -16.11
C ARG A 16 -5.34 -4.04 -14.70
N VAL A 17 -6.30 -4.67 -14.05
CA VAL A 17 -6.17 -5.15 -12.68
C VAL A 17 -6.21 -6.67 -12.69
N GLN A 18 -5.29 -7.29 -11.97
CA GLN A 18 -5.23 -8.74 -11.80
C GLN A 18 -4.92 -9.04 -10.34
N ASP A 19 -5.75 -9.89 -9.74
CA ASP A 19 -5.61 -10.27 -8.32
C ASP A 19 -5.58 -9.07 -7.37
N GLY A 20 -6.37 -8.02 -7.68
CA GLY A 20 -6.47 -6.82 -6.86
C GLY A 20 -5.29 -5.87 -7.00
N ARG A 21 -4.40 -6.10 -7.96
CA ARG A 21 -3.21 -5.28 -8.19
C ARG A 21 -3.19 -4.74 -9.60
N PHE A 22 -2.57 -3.58 -9.77
CA PHE A 22 -2.33 -3.03 -11.10
C PHE A 22 -1.31 -3.86 -11.85
N ASN A 23 -1.59 -4.14 -13.12
CA ASN A 23 -0.57 -4.71 -13.99
C ASN A 23 0.56 -3.72 -14.22
N ASP A 24 1.71 -4.22 -14.65
CA ASP A 24 2.85 -3.39 -15.00
C ASP A 24 2.45 -2.41 -16.10
N HIS A 25 2.85 -1.16 -15.95
CA HIS A 25 2.56 -0.13 -16.93
C HIS A 25 3.58 0.99 -16.85
N SER A 26 3.70 1.74 -17.94
CA SER A 26 4.69 2.81 -18.06
C SER A 26 4.11 4.15 -17.63
N THR A 27 4.95 5.02 -17.10
CA THR A 27 4.55 6.36 -16.66
C THR A 27 4.25 7.31 -17.79
N ILE A 28 4.87 7.12 -18.93
CA ILE A 28 4.76 8.04 -20.06
C ILE A 28 4.53 7.27 -21.35
N PRO A 29 4.00 7.94 -22.41
CA PRO A 29 3.66 7.28 -23.64
C PRO A 29 4.82 6.53 -24.32
N LYS A 30 6.04 6.94 -24.07
CA LYS A 30 7.21 6.32 -24.72
C LYS A 30 7.85 5.21 -23.90
N HIS A 31 7.22 4.78 -22.83
CA HIS A 31 7.63 3.61 -22.06
C HIS A 31 9.06 3.68 -21.52
N GLN A 32 9.50 4.86 -21.13
CA GLN A 32 10.87 5.04 -20.65
C GLN A 32 11.06 4.56 -19.23
N SER A 33 10.00 4.51 -18.43
CA SER A 33 10.08 4.01 -17.07
C SER A 33 8.77 3.37 -16.66
N MET A 34 8.87 2.39 -15.76
CA MET A 34 7.69 1.74 -15.18
C MET A 34 7.06 2.66 -14.14
N CYS A 35 5.73 2.74 -14.16
CA CYS A 35 5.02 3.46 -13.11
C CYS A 35 5.23 2.75 -11.76
N TRP A 36 5.55 3.51 -10.73
CA TRP A 36 5.81 2.94 -9.40
C TRP A 36 4.58 2.22 -8.82
N MET A 37 3.39 2.55 -9.32
CA MET A 37 2.14 1.91 -8.88
C MET A 37 1.95 0.50 -9.46
N SER A 38 2.78 0.09 -10.41
CA SER A 38 2.76 -1.26 -10.97
C SER A 38 2.87 -2.30 -9.86
N GLN A 39 2.01 -3.31 -9.90
CA GLN A 39 1.92 -4.38 -8.91
C GLN A 39 1.46 -3.94 -7.52
N GLN A 40 1.11 -2.68 -7.33
CA GLN A 40 0.51 -2.24 -6.07
C GLN A 40 -0.98 -2.55 -6.05
N HIS A 41 -1.54 -2.71 -4.85
CA HIS A 41 -2.98 -2.95 -4.69
C HIS A 41 -3.79 -1.77 -5.22
N ILE A 42 -4.89 -2.08 -5.90
CA ILE A 42 -5.84 -1.03 -6.25
C ILE A 42 -6.45 -0.45 -4.98
N PRO A 43 -6.77 0.85 -4.95
CA PRO A 43 -7.47 1.43 -3.80
C PRO A 43 -8.79 0.72 -3.58
N VAL A 44 -9.08 0.37 -2.32
CA VAL A 44 -10.31 -0.34 -1.98
C VAL A 44 -11.45 0.65 -1.90
N GLU A 45 -12.55 0.34 -2.58
CA GLU A 45 -13.77 1.11 -2.49
C GLU A 45 -14.85 0.27 -1.81
N GLY A 46 -15.66 0.89 -0.98
CA GLY A 46 -16.73 0.22 -0.28
C GLY A 46 -16.45 0.04 1.21
N LEU A 47 -17.53 -0.17 1.96
CA LEU A 47 -17.49 -0.23 3.42
C LEU A 47 -18.14 -1.50 3.96
N ARG A 48 -18.31 -2.52 3.12
CA ARG A 48 -18.86 -3.80 3.54
C ARG A 48 -17.75 -4.65 4.18
N PRO A 49 -18.11 -5.64 5.01
CA PRO A 49 -17.11 -6.48 5.67
C PRO A 49 -16.07 -7.09 4.72
N VAL A 50 -16.48 -7.51 3.53
CA VAL A 50 -15.55 -8.08 2.54
C VAL A 50 -14.48 -7.06 2.13
N HIS A 51 -14.83 -5.78 2.08
CA HIS A 51 -13.88 -4.74 1.71
C HIS A 51 -12.86 -4.51 2.82
N PHE A 52 -13.24 -4.69 4.08
CA PHE A 52 -12.30 -4.58 5.20
C PHE A 52 -11.36 -5.77 5.28
N VAL A 53 -11.81 -6.95 4.86
CA VAL A 53 -10.90 -8.10 4.71
C VAL A 53 -9.83 -7.80 3.65
N THR A 54 -10.23 -7.21 2.53
CA THR A 54 -9.29 -6.81 1.49
C THR A 54 -8.31 -5.76 2.02
N ARG A 55 -8.81 -4.79 2.79
CA ARG A 55 -7.94 -3.78 3.41
C ARG A 55 -6.93 -4.40 4.37
N ALA A 56 -7.33 -5.42 5.12
CA ALA A 56 -6.40 -6.11 6.02
C ALA A 56 -5.24 -6.74 5.24
N ARG A 57 -5.52 -7.30 4.06
CA ARG A 57 -4.46 -7.83 3.19
C ARG A 57 -3.55 -6.73 2.67
N VAL A 58 -4.10 -5.58 2.32
CA VAL A 58 -3.30 -4.42 1.92
C VAL A 58 -2.38 -3.99 3.05
N VAL A 59 -2.90 -3.89 4.27
CA VAL A 59 -2.11 -3.51 5.44
C VAL A 59 -0.96 -4.50 5.66
N ALA A 60 -1.23 -5.81 5.59
CA ALA A 60 -0.20 -6.82 5.76
C ALA A 60 0.91 -6.69 4.71
N ASP A 61 0.53 -6.42 3.47
CA ASP A 61 1.50 -6.23 2.39
C ASP A 61 2.33 -4.96 2.58
N LEU A 62 1.68 -3.87 2.99
CA LEU A 62 2.38 -2.62 3.29
C LEU A 62 3.36 -2.80 4.46
N ALA A 63 2.97 -3.56 5.48
CA ALA A 63 3.85 -3.85 6.61
C ALA A 63 5.10 -4.60 6.15
N TYR A 64 4.93 -5.60 5.28
CA TYR A 64 6.06 -6.30 4.69
C TYR A 64 6.98 -5.34 3.93
N GLN A 65 6.40 -4.46 3.11
CA GLN A 65 7.19 -3.51 2.32
C GLN A 65 7.98 -2.54 3.21
N VAL A 66 7.38 -2.07 4.31
CA VAL A 66 8.05 -1.17 5.25
C VAL A 66 9.23 -1.88 5.94
N GLN A 67 9.04 -3.15 6.32
CA GLN A 67 10.03 -3.89 7.09
C GLN A 67 11.14 -4.47 6.22
N ASP A 68 10.82 -4.97 5.05
CA ASP A 68 11.72 -5.82 4.29
C ASP A 68 11.98 -5.36 2.85
N ALA A 69 11.36 -4.28 2.42
CA ALA A 69 11.53 -3.81 1.05
C ALA A 69 11.83 -2.30 1.02
N ASP A 70 10.95 -1.52 0.39
CA ASP A 70 11.19 -0.08 0.18
C ASP A 70 10.10 0.76 0.86
N PRO A 71 10.39 1.36 2.02
CA PRO A 71 9.41 2.20 2.70
C PRO A 71 9.01 3.45 1.90
N ALA A 72 9.83 3.90 0.97
CA ALA A 72 9.49 5.06 0.15
C ALA A 72 8.29 4.77 -0.77
N VAL A 73 8.17 3.53 -1.25
CA VAL A 73 7.02 3.12 -2.05
C VAL A 73 5.74 3.15 -1.21
N VAL A 74 5.83 2.72 0.05
CA VAL A 74 4.68 2.76 0.96
C VAL A 74 4.21 4.20 1.17
N SER A 75 5.14 5.12 1.38
CA SER A 75 4.81 6.54 1.54
C SER A 75 4.10 7.09 0.30
N LYS A 76 4.61 6.79 -0.89
CA LYS A 76 3.98 7.20 -2.14
C LYS A 76 2.58 6.61 -2.29
N TYR A 77 2.43 5.35 -1.94
CA TYR A 77 1.14 4.67 -2.01
C TYR A 77 0.10 5.34 -1.12
N LEU A 78 0.46 5.61 0.13
CA LEU A 78 -0.45 6.26 1.07
C LEU A 78 -0.80 7.70 0.64
N ASP A 79 0.16 8.43 0.09
CA ASP A 79 -0.09 9.77 -0.42
C ASP A 79 -1.05 9.77 -1.62
N ALA A 80 -1.09 8.69 -2.38
CA ALA A 80 -1.96 8.57 -3.54
C ALA A 80 -3.41 8.24 -3.17
N LEU A 81 -3.67 7.82 -1.93
CA LEU A 81 -5.01 7.45 -1.47
C LEU A 81 -5.76 8.64 -0.89
N PRO A 82 -7.10 8.64 -0.95
CA PRO A 82 -7.89 9.62 -0.19
C PRO A 82 -7.58 9.51 1.31
N ALA A 83 -7.66 10.64 2.02
CA ALA A 83 -7.38 10.68 3.45
C ALA A 83 -8.24 9.71 4.24
N ASP A 84 -9.52 9.56 3.86
CA ASP A 84 -10.44 8.63 4.52
C ASP A 84 -9.94 7.19 4.42
N GLU A 85 -9.39 6.82 3.27
CA GLU A 85 -8.90 5.46 3.06
C GLU A 85 -7.64 5.21 3.89
N VAL A 86 -6.74 6.18 3.97
CA VAL A 86 -5.56 6.07 4.82
C VAL A 86 -5.95 5.85 6.28
N LYS A 87 -6.98 6.55 6.76
CA LYS A 87 -7.48 6.35 8.12
C LYS A 87 -8.01 4.94 8.34
N ARG A 88 -8.74 4.40 7.36
CA ARG A 88 -9.25 3.02 7.45
C ARG A 88 -8.12 2.01 7.55
N LEU A 89 -7.09 2.17 6.74
CA LEU A 89 -5.92 1.30 6.79
C LEU A 89 -5.20 1.43 8.13
N MET A 90 -5.07 2.64 8.66
CA MET A 90 -4.43 2.88 9.95
C MET A 90 -5.18 2.20 11.09
N VAL A 91 -6.51 2.30 11.11
CA VAL A 91 -7.31 1.65 12.16
C VAL A 91 -7.10 0.14 12.13
N ILE A 92 -7.07 -0.46 10.94
CA ILE A 92 -6.82 -1.89 10.80
C ILE A 92 -5.43 -2.24 11.32
N ALA A 93 -4.42 -1.45 10.96
CA ALA A 93 -3.04 -1.67 11.41
C ALA A 93 -2.94 -1.60 12.93
N LEU A 94 -3.59 -0.61 13.55
CA LEU A 94 -3.60 -0.46 14.99
C LEU A 94 -4.31 -1.64 15.67
N ALA A 95 -5.41 -2.11 15.09
CA ALA A 95 -6.14 -3.26 15.62
C ALA A 95 -5.33 -4.55 15.57
N ALA A 96 -4.35 -4.64 14.69
CA ALA A 96 -3.49 -5.81 14.55
C ALA A 96 -2.34 -5.84 15.58
N ILE A 97 -2.12 -4.75 16.31
CA ILE A 97 -1.04 -4.69 17.28
C ILE A 97 -1.40 -5.50 18.51
N ASN A 98 -0.48 -6.34 18.95
CA ASN A 98 -0.66 -7.13 20.17
C ASN A 98 -0.29 -6.28 21.39
N THR A 99 -1.32 -5.81 22.12
CA THR A 99 -1.13 -4.94 23.26
C THR A 99 -0.66 -5.69 24.53
N ASP A 100 -0.57 -7.01 24.46
CA ASP A 100 -0.01 -7.82 25.55
C ASP A 100 1.52 -7.84 25.56
N GLN A 101 2.14 -7.32 24.53
CA GLN A 101 3.61 -7.20 24.46
C GLN A 101 4.05 -5.82 24.92
N THR A 102 5.31 -5.70 25.32
CA THR A 102 5.87 -4.39 25.65
C THR A 102 6.13 -3.60 24.38
N VAL A 103 6.23 -2.29 24.53
CA VAL A 103 6.54 -1.40 23.40
C VAL A 103 7.91 -1.78 22.81
N GLU A 104 8.87 -2.12 23.65
CA GLU A 104 10.21 -2.54 23.23
C GLU A 104 10.15 -3.81 22.38
N ASP A 105 9.32 -4.78 22.79
CA ASP A 105 9.18 -6.02 22.04
C ASP A 105 8.47 -5.82 20.71
N MET A 106 7.45 -4.95 20.69
CA MET A 106 6.69 -4.70 19.48
C MET A 106 7.45 -3.85 18.46
N PHE A 107 8.16 -2.84 18.92
CA PHE A 107 8.71 -1.79 18.07
C PHE A 107 10.22 -1.66 18.10
N GLY A 108 10.91 -2.58 18.78
CA GLY A 108 12.38 -2.55 18.80
C GLY A 108 13.00 -2.57 17.40
N TRP A 109 12.33 -3.24 16.46
CA TRP A 109 12.79 -3.32 15.08
C TRP A 109 12.72 -1.97 14.34
N VAL A 110 11.94 -1.02 14.85
CA VAL A 110 11.75 0.28 14.17
C VAL A 110 13.09 1.01 14.02
N CYS A 111 13.97 0.87 14.99
CA CYS A 111 15.28 1.51 14.93
C CYS A 111 16.17 0.94 13.82
N ASP A 112 15.86 -0.27 13.37
CA ASP A 112 16.64 -0.96 12.32
C ASP A 112 16.03 -0.75 10.93
N LEU A 113 14.91 -0.03 10.82
CA LEU A 113 14.30 0.25 9.51
C LEU A 113 15.20 1.17 8.68
N PRO A 114 15.26 0.96 7.36
CA PRO A 114 15.99 1.88 6.48
C PRO A 114 15.51 3.32 6.63
N ALA A 115 14.21 3.54 6.81
CA ALA A 115 13.65 4.88 6.97
C ALA A 115 14.16 5.59 8.23
N SER A 116 14.41 4.86 9.32
CA SER A 116 14.90 5.44 10.57
C SER A 116 16.39 5.77 10.52
N GLN A 117 17.11 5.27 9.52
CA GLN A 117 18.53 5.53 9.33
C GLN A 117 18.78 6.80 8.52
N VAL A 118 17.71 7.39 7.95
CA VAL A 118 17.82 8.60 7.12
C VAL A 118 17.72 9.82 8.03
N PRO A 119 18.66 10.78 7.94
CA PRO A 119 18.56 12.01 8.72
C PRO A 119 17.29 12.78 8.41
N ALA A 120 16.71 13.35 9.43
CA ALA A 120 15.49 14.16 9.28
C ALA A 120 15.76 15.44 8.48
#